data_ca7d96aceb83bd0ad63ddea3a968119b
#
_entry.id   ca7d96aceb83bd0ad63ddea3a968119b
#
_cell.length_a   1.000
_cell.length_b   1.000
_cell.length_c   1.000
_cell.angle_alpha   90.00
_cell.angle_beta   90.00
_cell.angle_gamma   90.00
#
_symmetry.space_group_name_H-M   'P 1'
#
loop_
_entity.id
_entity.type
_entity.pdbx_description
1 polymer ?
#
loop_
_entity_poly.entity_id
_entity_poly.type
_entity_poly.pdbx_seq_one_letter_code
_entity_poly.pdbx_strand_id
1 'polypeptide(L)' 'MVITEYRVRETSTVTDDSLTRILNEETKDGWTFDGMTFVPNEASKRPRMAFIIFTKEVDIEDGE' A
#
# COMPACT_ATOMS: atom_id res chain seq x y z
N MET A 1 -24.13 -0.22 5.07
CA MET A 1 -23.47 -0.93 3.97
C MET A 1 -21.97 -0.74 4.08
N VAL A 2 -21.22 -1.81 3.96
CA VAL A 2 -19.77 -1.75 4.06
C VAL A 2 -19.17 -1.79 2.66
N ILE A 3 -18.28 -0.84 2.38
CA ILE A 3 -17.54 -0.83 1.13
C ILE A 3 -16.06 -0.93 1.41
N THR A 4 -15.32 -1.38 0.42
CA THR A 4 -13.86 -1.49 0.51
C THR A 4 -13.24 -0.35 -0.26
N GLU A 5 -12.41 0.43 0.42
CA GLU A 5 -11.62 1.48 -0.22
C GLU A 5 -10.20 0.98 -0.42
N TYR A 6 -9.58 1.42 -1.48
CA TYR A 6 -8.21 1.05 -1.81
C TYR A 6 -7.31 2.26 -1.75
N ARG A 7 -6.08 2.03 -1.32
CA ARG A 7 -5.04 3.04 -1.35
C ARG A 7 -3.76 2.39 -1.88
N VAL A 8 -3.09 3.09 -2.79
CA VAL A 8 -1.83 2.61 -3.34
C VAL A 8 -0.74 3.60 -2.97
N ARG A 9 0.34 3.09 -2.38
CA ARG A 9 1.54 3.88 -2.12
C ARG A 9 2.63 3.42 -3.05
N GLU A 10 3.32 4.35 -3.67
CA GLU A 10 4.45 4.00 -4.53
C GLU A 10 5.73 4.56 -3.94
N THR A 11 6.84 3.86 -4.20
CA THR A 11 8.15 4.32 -3.77
C THR A 11 9.20 3.90 -4.78
N SER A 12 10.13 4.81 -5.05
CA SER A 12 11.30 4.50 -5.85
C SER A 12 12.48 4.07 -4.99
N THR A 13 12.33 4.14 -3.67
CA THR A 13 13.34 3.67 -2.72
C THR A 13 12.91 2.33 -2.20
N VAL A 14 13.34 1.26 -2.90
CA VAL A 14 12.88 -0.09 -2.59
C VAL A 14 13.90 -0.72 -1.63
N THR A 15 13.75 -0.38 -0.37
CA THR A 15 14.58 -0.91 0.72
C THR A 15 13.66 -1.39 1.83
N ASP A 16 14.20 -2.25 2.69
CA ASP A 16 13.42 -2.73 3.83
C ASP A 16 12.99 -1.57 4.73
N ASP A 17 13.86 -0.60 4.95
CA ASP A 17 13.52 0.54 5.80
C ASP A 17 12.36 1.34 5.22
N SER A 18 12.41 1.66 3.93
CA SER A 18 11.35 2.43 3.29
C SER A 18 10.03 1.67 3.28
N LEU A 19 10.07 0.39 2.97
CA LEU A 19 8.85 -0.40 2.91
C LEU A 19 8.25 -0.57 4.30
N THR A 20 9.08 -0.81 5.30
CA THR A 20 8.62 -0.93 6.68
C THR A 20 7.95 0.36 7.13
N ARG A 21 8.56 1.50 6.81
CA ARG A 21 7.99 2.79 7.18
C ARG A 21 6.62 3.00 6.54
N ILE A 22 6.50 2.70 5.26
CA ILE A 22 5.23 2.87 4.56
C ILE A 22 4.17 1.95 5.16
N LEU A 23 4.51 0.70 5.41
CA LEU A 23 3.56 -0.25 6.00
C LEU A 23 3.10 0.22 7.37
N ASN A 24 4.03 0.70 8.18
CA ASN A 24 3.68 1.17 9.53
C ASN A 24 2.83 2.42 9.48
N GLU A 25 3.13 3.34 8.58
CA GLU A 25 2.35 4.57 8.46
C GLU A 25 0.90 4.27 8.11
N GLU A 26 0.68 3.39 7.13
CA GLU A 26 -0.67 3.14 6.66
C GLU A 26 -1.46 2.26 7.63
N THR A 27 -0.84 1.22 8.18
CA THR A 27 -1.56 0.37 9.12
C THR A 27 -1.90 1.11 10.41
N LYS A 28 -1.04 2.04 10.82
CA LYS A 28 -1.32 2.87 11.98
C LYS A 28 -2.55 3.76 11.73
N ASP A 29 -2.78 4.11 10.48
CA ASP A 29 -3.91 4.95 10.09
C ASP A 29 -5.15 4.12 9.75
N GLY A 30 -5.13 2.83 10.05
CA GLY A 30 -6.29 1.96 9.90
C GLY A 30 -6.36 1.21 8.60
N TRP A 31 -5.35 1.31 7.75
CA TRP A 31 -5.31 0.58 6.49
C TRP A 31 -4.74 -0.81 6.69
N THR A 32 -5.22 -1.76 5.90
CA THR A 32 -4.77 -3.15 5.95
C THR A 32 -3.95 -3.43 4.70
N PHE A 33 -2.80 -4.06 4.87
CA PHE A 33 -1.95 -4.44 3.75
C PHE A 33 -2.67 -5.49 2.90
N ASP A 34 -2.71 -5.25 1.58
CA ASP A 34 -3.37 -6.17 0.66
C ASP A 34 -2.40 -6.80 -0.32
N GLY A 35 -1.38 -6.09 -0.76
CA GLY A 35 -0.42 -6.66 -1.70
C GLY A 35 0.65 -5.68 -2.10
N MET A 36 1.66 -6.21 -2.77
CA MET A 36 2.81 -5.40 -3.20
C MET A 36 3.28 -5.89 -4.56
N THR A 37 3.56 -4.95 -5.45
CA THR A 37 4.03 -5.23 -6.78
C THR A 37 5.31 -4.46 -7.03
N PHE A 38 6.29 -5.11 -7.64
CA PHE A 38 7.59 -4.50 -7.92
C PHE A 38 7.75 -4.29 -9.42
N VAL A 39 8.38 -3.18 -9.78
CA VAL A 39 8.74 -2.90 -11.17
C VAL A 39 10.20 -3.28 -11.32
N PRO A 40 10.53 -4.22 -12.23
CA PRO A 40 11.91 -4.68 -12.38
C PRO A 40 12.81 -3.58 -12.91
N ASN A 41 14.09 -3.71 -12.54
CA ASN A 41 15.14 -2.84 -13.06
C ASN A 41 16.15 -3.72 -13.78
N GLU A 42 16.30 -3.54 -15.10
CA GLU A 42 17.17 -4.39 -15.89
C GLU A 42 18.65 -4.20 -15.56
N ALA A 43 18.99 -3.04 -15.01
CA ALA A 43 20.39 -2.73 -14.69
C ALA A 43 20.80 -3.17 -13.30
N SER A 44 19.87 -3.71 -12.50
CA SER A 44 20.14 -4.02 -11.10
C SER A 44 19.22 -5.15 -10.65
N LYS A 45 19.65 -5.89 -9.62
CA LYS A 45 18.80 -6.90 -9.02
C LYS A 45 17.70 -6.29 -8.16
N ARG A 46 17.89 -5.05 -7.73
CA ARG A 46 16.91 -4.36 -6.91
C ARG A 46 15.83 -3.75 -7.80
N PRO A 47 14.56 -3.94 -7.48
CA PRO A 47 13.50 -3.29 -8.25
C PRO A 47 13.65 -1.78 -8.20
N ARG A 48 13.24 -1.11 -9.27
CA ARG A 48 13.36 0.34 -9.31
C ARG A 48 12.18 1.05 -8.66
N MET A 49 11.08 0.33 -8.45
CA MET A 49 9.88 0.93 -7.90
C MET A 49 9.00 -0.14 -7.29
N ALA A 50 8.25 0.20 -6.26
CA ALA A 50 7.29 -0.70 -5.64
C ALA A 50 5.97 0.01 -5.47
N PHE A 51 4.89 -0.73 -5.66
CA PHE A 51 3.52 -0.27 -5.41
C PHE A 51 2.95 -1.12 -4.29
N ILE A 52 2.54 -0.49 -3.20
CA ILE A 52 1.99 -1.19 -2.04
C ILE A 52 0.50 -0.87 -1.97
N ILE A 53 -0.32 -1.91 -1.92
CA ILE A 53 -1.76 -1.78 -1.98
C ILE A 53 -2.34 -2.03 -0.61
N PHE A 54 -3.22 -1.12 -0.19
CA PHE A 54 -3.89 -1.19 1.10
C PHE A 54 -5.39 -1.13 0.89
N THR A 55 -6.12 -1.72 1.82
CA THR A 55 -7.57 -1.66 1.82
C THR A 55 -8.06 -1.18 3.18
N LYS A 56 -9.26 -0.60 3.17
CA LYS A 56 -9.92 -0.20 4.39
C LYS A 56 -11.42 -0.38 4.18
N GLU A 57 -12.07 -0.99 5.15
CA GLU A 57 -13.52 -1.13 5.09
C GLU A 57 -14.16 0.07 5.73
N VAL A 58 -15.09 0.66 5.02
CA VAL A 58 -15.80 1.85 5.46
C VAL A 58 -17.28 1.54 5.48
N ASP A 59 -17.92 1.84 6.59
CA ASP A 59 -19.37 1.62 6.73
C ASP A 59 -20.09 2.89 6.31
N ILE A 60 -20.87 2.77 5.25
CA ILE A 60 -21.66 3.89 4.75
C ILE A 60 -23.07 3.72 5.27
N GLU A 61 -23.59 4.74 5.95
CA GLU A 61 -24.95 4.71 6.42
C GLU A 61 -25.91 4.94 5.27
N ASP A 62 -26.88 4.04 5.16
CA ASP A 62 -27.93 4.18 4.17
C ASP A 62 -29.10 4.98 4.76
N GLY A 63 -29.86 5.58 3.89
CA GLY A 63 -31.09 6.21 4.30
C GLY A 63 -30.96 7.59 4.89
N GLU A 64 -29.84 8.18 4.71
CA GLU A 64 -29.60 9.56 5.18
C GLU A 64 -30.23 10.61 4.29
#